data_a0f0b80576a42c63273a9f9dd5889287
#
_entry.id   a0f0b80576a42c63273a9f9dd5889287
#
_cell.length_a   1.000
_cell.length_b   1.000
_cell.length_c   1.000
_cell.angle_alpha   90.00
_cell.angle_beta   90.00
_cell.angle_gamma   90.00
#
_symmetry.space_group_name_H-M   'P 1'
#
loop_
_entity.id
_entity.type
_entity.pdbx_description
1 polymer ?
#
loop_
_entity_poly.entity_id
_entity_poly.type
_entity_poly.pdbx_seq_one_letter_code
_entity_poly.pdbx_strand_id
1 'polypeptide(L)'
;DARTLYYIDSPTRSVQAFAFDLEHGTLGPPRVAIRFAEADGLPDGCTLDAEGHLWIAHWGAAKITRWDMGAGRLLHTIALPVRRVTSCAFGGPQRNHLFITTAMDEKSTAPEPEAGYIFRIDPGTTGPELACFAGG
;
A
#
# COMPACT_ATOMS: atom_id res chain seq x y z
N ASP A 1 -13.17 9.89 1.26
CA ASP A 1 -13.77 11.19 1.63
C ASP A 1 -12.86 12.38 1.32
N ALA A 2 -11.64 12.12 0.80
CA ALA A 2 -10.61 13.12 0.50
C ALA A 2 -10.29 14.09 1.67
N ARG A 3 -10.51 13.64 2.91
CA ARG A 3 -10.26 14.43 4.14
C ARG A 3 -9.11 13.90 4.99
N THR A 4 -8.55 12.75 4.59
CA THR A 4 -7.42 12.14 5.27
C THR A 4 -6.36 11.75 4.25
N LEU A 5 -5.14 12.23 4.45
CA LEU A 5 -3.97 11.79 3.70
C LEU A 5 -3.21 10.78 4.54
N TYR A 6 -2.94 9.60 3.96
CA TYR A 6 -2.08 8.60 4.55
C TYR A 6 -0.68 8.70 3.93
N TYR A 7 0.33 8.70 4.77
CA TYR A 7 1.73 8.77 4.38
C TYR A 7 2.53 7.66 5.05
N ILE A 8 3.33 6.96 4.26
CA ILE A 8 4.27 5.94 4.75
C ILE A 8 5.67 6.52 4.73
N ASP A 9 6.32 6.52 5.90
CA ASP A 9 7.75 6.76 6.04
C ASP A 9 8.41 5.45 6.46
N SER A 10 8.97 4.73 5.51
CA SER A 10 9.48 3.36 5.69
C SER A 10 10.49 3.25 6.84
N PRO A 11 11.47 4.16 7.02
CA PRO A 11 12.39 4.10 8.15
C PRO A 11 11.73 4.16 9.51
N THR A 12 10.61 4.87 9.66
CA THR A 12 9.86 4.95 10.93
C THR A 12 8.94 3.76 11.17
N ARG A 13 8.81 2.85 10.21
CA ARG A 13 7.91 1.69 10.24
C ARG A 13 6.48 2.07 10.61
N SER A 14 5.99 3.16 10.06
CA SER A 14 4.66 3.65 10.42
C SER A 14 3.88 4.20 9.22
N VAL A 15 2.55 4.13 9.35
CA VAL A 15 1.62 4.92 8.55
C VAL A 15 1.21 6.12 9.38
N GLN A 16 1.41 7.30 8.85
CA GLN A 16 0.92 8.55 9.40
C GLN A 16 -0.38 8.96 8.70
N ALA A 17 -1.29 9.54 9.44
CA ALA A 17 -2.52 10.13 8.92
C ALA A 17 -2.55 11.62 9.25
N PHE A 18 -2.93 12.39 8.25
CA PHE A 18 -3.08 13.84 8.32
C PHE A 18 -4.52 14.21 8.00
N ALA A 19 -5.12 15.13 8.75
CA ALA A 19 -6.32 15.81 8.27
C ALA A 19 -5.94 16.60 7.01
N PHE A 20 -6.71 16.47 5.96
CA PHE A 20 -6.46 17.14 4.70
C PHE A 20 -7.60 18.10 4.37
N ASP A 21 -7.25 19.34 4.16
CA ASP A 21 -8.15 20.37 3.66
C ASP A 21 -8.04 20.41 2.13
N LEU A 22 -9.06 19.87 1.46
CA LEU A 22 -9.09 19.79 0.01
C LEU A 22 -9.24 21.16 -0.66
N GLU A 23 -9.88 22.11 -0.01
CA GLU A 23 -10.12 23.45 -0.56
C GLU A 23 -8.82 24.29 -0.58
N HIS A 24 -8.04 24.20 0.50
CA HIS A 24 -6.81 24.99 0.65
C HIS A 24 -5.55 24.18 0.35
N GLY A 25 -5.65 22.87 0.15
CA GLY A 25 -4.50 22.00 -0.10
C GLY A 25 -3.55 21.90 1.11
N THR A 26 -4.05 22.04 2.34
CA THR A 26 -3.23 22.07 3.55
C THR A 26 -3.40 20.81 4.38
N LEU A 27 -2.34 20.48 5.15
CA LEU A 27 -2.30 19.32 6.05
C LEU A 27 -2.33 19.80 7.51
N GLY A 28 -3.14 19.13 8.31
CA GLY A 28 -3.08 19.23 9.77
C GLY A 28 -1.87 18.49 10.36
N PRO A 29 -1.71 18.47 11.69
CA PRO A 29 -0.63 17.75 12.34
C PRO A 29 -0.75 16.23 12.12
N PRO A 30 0.39 15.50 11.99
CA PRO A 30 0.41 14.06 11.81
C PRO A 30 -0.05 13.33 13.07
N ARG A 31 -0.73 12.21 12.88
CA ARG A 31 -0.92 11.17 13.90
C ARG A 31 -0.45 9.82 13.37
N VAL A 32 0.19 9.02 14.21
CA VAL A 32 0.52 7.64 13.84
C VAL A 32 -0.77 6.83 13.81
N ALA A 33 -1.12 6.30 12.63
CA ALA A 33 -2.29 5.46 12.42
C ALA A 33 -1.98 3.97 12.64
N ILE A 34 -0.82 3.51 12.12
CA ILE A 34 -0.33 2.13 12.30
C ILE A 34 1.17 2.19 12.56
N ARG A 35 1.65 1.28 13.43
CA ARG A 35 3.07 1.03 13.65
C ARG A 35 3.37 -0.45 13.42
N PHE A 36 4.41 -0.76 12.64
CA PHE A 36 4.80 -2.12 12.29
C PHE A 36 5.98 -2.59 13.13
N ALA A 37 5.95 -3.88 13.51
CA ALA A 37 7.07 -4.55 14.13
C ALA A 37 8.20 -4.81 13.10
N GLU A 38 9.39 -5.13 13.57
CA GLU A 38 10.53 -5.44 12.69
C GLU A 38 10.25 -6.66 11.80
N ALA A 39 9.58 -7.67 12.34
CA ALA A 39 9.18 -8.88 11.60
C ALA A 39 8.20 -8.62 10.45
N ASP A 40 7.52 -7.47 10.46
CA ASP A 40 6.63 -7.07 9.36
C ASP A 40 7.35 -6.52 8.13
N GLY A 41 8.67 -6.39 8.18
CA GLY A 41 9.44 -5.71 7.15
C GLY A 41 9.25 -4.19 7.19
N LEU A 42 9.60 -3.52 6.11
CA LEU A 42 9.37 -2.08 5.97
C LEU A 42 8.08 -1.84 5.19
N PRO A 43 7.14 -1.03 5.70
CA PRO A 43 6.02 -0.60 4.89
C PRO A 43 6.56 0.28 3.74
N ASP A 44 6.06 0.02 2.52
CA ASP A 44 6.52 0.68 1.29
C ASP A 44 5.31 1.28 0.56
N GLY A 45 5.14 1.08 -0.73
CA GLY A 45 4.02 1.64 -1.47
C GLY A 45 2.65 1.15 -0.99
N CYS A 46 1.64 1.99 -1.15
CA CYS A 46 0.28 1.69 -0.71
C CYS A 46 -0.78 2.24 -1.68
N THR A 47 -1.99 1.71 -1.56
CA THR A 47 -3.18 2.19 -2.26
C THR A 47 -4.44 1.98 -1.42
N LEU A 48 -5.51 2.73 -1.71
CA LEU A 48 -6.82 2.52 -1.10
C LEU A 48 -7.69 1.63 -1.99
N ASP A 49 -8.58 0.85 -1.40
CA ASP A 49 -9.68 0.22 -2.11
C ASP A 49 -10.97 1.06 -2.07
N ALA A 50 -12.00 0.61 -2.76
CA ALA A 50 -13.30 1.30 -2.84
C ALA A 50 -14.04 1.36 -1.49
N GLU A 51 -13.68 0.50 -0.54
CA GLU A 51 -14.21 0.50 0.83
C GLU A 51 -13.44 1.46 1.75
N GLY A 52 -12.36 2.09 1.25
CA GLY A 52 -11.51 3.01 2.02
C GLY A 52 -10.46 2.31 2.89
N HIS A 53 -10.23 1.01 2.68
CA HIS A 53 -9.18 0.27 3.38
C HIS A 53 -7.82 0.43 2.69
N LEU A 54 -6.76 0.52 3.47
CA LEU A 54 -5.40 0.74 2.96
C LEU A 54 -4.69 -0.58 2.70
N TRP A 55 -4.21 -0.75 1.47
CA TRP A 55 -3.34 -1.84 1.06
C TRP A 55 -1.89 -1.39 1.11
N ILE A 56 -1.03 -2.17 1.77
CA ILE A 56 0.36 -1.79 2.04
C ILE A 56 1.28 -2.92 1.60
N ALA A 57 2.28 -2.59 0.78
CA ALA A 57 3.38 -3.48 0.43
C ALA A 57 4.41 -3.52 1.57
N HIS A 58 5.00 -4.71 1.83
CA HIS A 58 5.98 -4.90 2.88
C HIS A 58 7.33 -5.36 2.30
N TRP A 59 8.26 -4.43 2.18
CA TRP A 59 9.63 -4.71 1.77
C TRP A 59 10.33 -5.61 2.79
N GLY A 60 10.83 -6.74 2.31
CA GLY A 60 11.56 -7.71 3.13
C GLY A 60 10.70 -8.76 3.83
N ALA A 61 9.37 -8.65 3.79
CA ALA A 61 8.46 -9.58 4.47
C ALA A 61 7.57 -10.42 3.53
N ALA A 62 7.79 -10.36 2.22
CA ALA A 62 7.09 -11.20 1.22
C ALA A 62 5.57 -11.15 1.33
N LYS A 63 4.99 -9.99 1.59
CA LYS A 63 3.54 -9.86 1.78
C LYS A 63 2.99 -8.50 1.39
N ILE A 64 1.68 -8.49 1.18
CA ILE A 64 0.81 -7.30 1.18
C ILE A 64 -0.21 -7.45 2.29
N THR A 65 -0.61 -6.35 2.91
CA THR A 65 -1.63 -6.32 3.96
C THR A 65 -2.73 -5.32 3.65
N ARG A 66 -3.96 -5.63 4.08
CA ARG A 66 -5.13 -4.76 3.98
C ARG A 66 -5.55 -4.31 5.38
N TRP A 67 -5.82 -3.03 5.58
CA TRP A 67 -6.08 -2.44 6.89
C TRP A 67 -7.33 -1.57 6.89
N ASP A 68 -8.17 -1.76 7.90
CA ASP A 68 -9.18 -0.79 8.30
C ASP A 68 -8.49 0.33 9.08
N MET A 69 -8.33 1.48 8.44
CA MET A 69 -7.59 2.62 9.01
C MET A 69 -8.39 3.34 10.10
N GLY A 70 -9.71 3.22 10.12
CA GLY A 70 -10.57 3.77 11.16
C GLY A 70 -10.44 3.00 12.47
N ALA A 71 -10.43 1.67 12.39
CA ALA A 71 -10.28 0.78 13.54
C ALA A 71 -8.82 0.43 13.88
N GLY A 72 -7.85 0.77 13.02
CA GLY A 72 -6.45 0.34 13.16
C GLY A 72 -6.28 -1.19 13.09
N ARG A 73 -7.13 -1.87 12.33
CA ARG A 73 -7.24 -3.33 12.33
C ARG A 73 -6.77 -3.95 11.02
N LEU A 74 -5.90 -4.96 11.12
CA LEU A 74 -5.53 -5.81 9.99
C LEU A 74 -6.74 -6.64 9.54
N LEU A 75 -7.09 -6.53 8.25
CA LEU A 75 -8.21 -7.26 7.64
C LEU A 75 -7.74 -8.48 6.87
N HIS A 76 -6.65 -8.35 6.13
CA HIS A 76 -6.18 -9.42 5.25
C HIS A 76 -4.66 -9.36 5.07
N THR A 77 -4.05 -10.52 4.84
CA THR A 77 -2.64 -10.67 4.47
C THR A 77 -2.54 -11.61 3.28
N ILE A 78 -1.82 -11.19 2.25
CA ILE A 78 -1.51 -11.98 1.07
C ILE A 78 -0.01 -12.18 1.01
N ALA A 79 0.42 -13.44 1.04
CA ALA A 79 1.83 -13.80 0.87
C ALA A 79 2.22 -13.76 -0.62
N LEU A 80 3.46 -13.33 -0.89
CA LEU A 80 4.07 -13.37 -2.21
C LEU A 80 5.32 -14.27 -2.19
N PRO A 81 5.72 -14.83 -3.36
CA PRO A 81 6.89 -15.70 -3.45
C PRO A 81 8.23 -14.94 -3.41
N VAL A 82 8.21 -13.62 -3.29
CA VAL A 82 9.39 -12.74 -3.31
C VAL A 82 9.40 -11.80 -2.11
N ARG A 83 10.57 -11.55 -1.55
CA ARG A 83 10.72 -10.80 -0.29
C ARG A 83 10.51 -9.30 -0.45
N ARG A 84 10.95 -8.71 -1.57
CA ARG A 84 10.94 -7.25 -1.77
C ARG A 84 9.69 -6.81 -2.52
N VAL A 85 8.58 -6.75 -1.80
CA VAL A 85 7.32 -6.19 -2.31
C VAL A 85 7.37 -4.69 -2.15
N THR A 86 7.21 -3.93 -3.25
CA THR A 86 7.51 -2.50 -3.27
C THR A 86 6.29 -1.61 -3.32
N SER A 87 5.28 -1.98 -4.10
CA SER A 87 4.07 -1.15 -4.22
C SER A 87 2.89 -1.96 -4.72
N CYS A 88 1.72 -1.35 -4.71
CA CYS A 88 0.51 -1.93 -5.30
C CYS A 88 -0.43 -0.85 -5.83
N ALA A 89 -1.22 -1.23 -6.83
CA ALA A 89 -2.26 -0.37 -7.41
C ALA A 89 -3.40 -1.21 -7.97
N PHE A 90 -4.61 -0.72 -7.84
CA PHE A 90 -5.77 -1.32 -8.50
C PHE A 90 -5.81 -0.96 -9.99
N GLY A 91 -6.26 -1.92 -10.81
CA GLY A 91 -6.39 -1.74 -12.25
C GLY A 91 -7.31 -2.77 -12.89
N GLY A 92 -7.33 -2.78 -14.23
CA GLY A 92 -8.27 -3.55 -15.02
C GLY A 92 -9.58 -2.78 -15.29
N PRO A 93 -10.41 -3.22 -16.25
CA PRO A 93 -11.64 -2.51 -16.66
C PRO A 93 -12.63 -2.26 -15.52
N GLN A 94 -12.71 -3.19 -14.55
CA GLN A 94 -13.57 -3.09 -13.37
C GLN A 94 -12.78 -2.67 -12.11
N ARG A 95 -11.49 -2.35 -12.23
CA ARG A 95 -10.59 -2.04 -11.10
C ARG A 95 -10.56 -3.14 -10.02
N ASN A 96 -10.80 -4.37 -10.41
CA ASN A 96 -10.90 -5.54 -9.54
C ASN A 96 -9.60 -6.38 -9.49
N HIS A 97 -8.54 -5.91 -10.13
CA HIS A 97 -7.22 -6.54 -10.04
C HIS A 97 -6.29 -5.65 -9.23
N LEU A 98 -5.54 -6.26 -8.31
CA LEU A 98 -4.45 -5.61 -7.61
C LEU A 98 -3.14 -6.01 -8.31
N PHE A 99 -2.45 -5.02 -8.88
CA PHE A 99 -1.12 -5.16 -9.44
C PHE A 99 -0.10 -4.83 -8.36
N ILE A 100 0.91 -5.68 -8.22
CA ILE A 100 1.89 -5.61 -7.15
C ILE A 100 3.27 -5.62 -7.79
N THR A 101 4.07 -4.61 -7.51
CA THR A 101 5.46 -4.53 -7.97
C THR A 101 6.42 -5.09 -6.94
N THR A 102 7.52 -5.65 -7.43
CA THR A 102 8.58 -6.23 -6.60
C THR A 102 9.95 -5.79 -7.09
N ALA A 103 10.97 -5.94 -6.26
CA ALA A 103 12.34 -5.63 -6.63
C ALA A 103 13.26 -6.83 -6.48
N MET A 104 14.24 -6.92 -7.38
CA MET A 104 15.33 -7.88 -7.32
C MET A 104 16.35 -7.46 -6.26
N ASP A 105 16.94 -8.41 -5.57
CA ASP A 105 18.12 -8.21 -4.75
C ASP A 105 19.37 -8.71 -5.50
N GLU A 106 20.07 -7.81 -6.16
CA GLU A 106 21.29 -8.16 -6.91
C GLU A 106 22.43 -8.71 -6.02
N LYS A 107 22.31 -8.51 -4.71
CA LYS A 107 23.31 -9.00 -3.73
C LYS A 107 22.84 -10.28 -3.02
N SER A 108 21.62 -10.74 -3.29
CA SER A 108 21.10 -11.96 -2.67
C SER A 108 21.80 -13.19 -3.26
N THR A 109 22.25 -14.08 -2.38
CA THR A 109 22.74 -15.41 -2.75
C THR A 109 21.62 -16.44 -2.80
N ALA A 110 20.41 -16.10 -2.32
CA ALA A 110 19.22 -16.94 -2.39
C ALA A 110 18.44 -16.62 -3.66
N PRO A 111 18.16 -17.61 -4.53
CA PRO A 111 17.43 -17.37 -5.75
C PRO A 111 15.96 -17.01 -5.46
N GLU A 112 15.52 -15.87 -5.94
CA GLU A 112 14.12 -15.46 -6.03
C GLU A 112 13.79 -15.21 -7.50
N PRO A 113 13.48 -16.25 -8.29
CA PRO A 113 13.40 -16.16 -9.75
C PRO A 113 12.30 -15.22 -10.25
N GLU A 114 11.30 -14.92 -9.43
CA GLU A 114 10.20 -14.00 -9.74
C GLU A 114 10.42 -12.59 -9.17
N ALA A 115 11.57 -12.33 -8.54
CA ALA A 115 11.91 -10.99 -8.05
C ALA A 115 12.05 -10.00 -9.22
N GLY A 116 11.47 -8.80 -9.06
CA GLY A 116 11.37 -7.80 -10.11
C GLY A 116 10.15 -7.96 -11.02
N TYR A 117 9.34 -9.00 -10.86
CA TYR A 117 8.09 -9.18 -11.61
C TYR A 117 6.98 -8.30 -11.06
N ILE A 118 5.97 -8.10 -11.90
CA ILE A 118 4.68 -7.52 -11.51
C ILE A 118 3.69 -8.69 -11.33
N PHE A 119 3.17 -8.84 -10.13
CA PHE A 119 2.12 -9.82 -9.83
C PHE A 119 0.76 -9.19 -10.03
N ARG A 120 -0.22 -10.00 -10.44
CA ARG A 120 -1.63 -9.63 -10.51
C ARG A 120 -2.45 -10.64 -9.74
N ILE A 121 -3.28 -10.15 -8.86
CA ILE A 121 -4.22 -10.96 -8.07
C ILE A 121 -5.63 -10.39 -8.15
N ASP A 122 -6.62 -11.21 -7.82
CA ASP A 122 -7.96 -10.78 -7.48
C ASP A 122 -8.08 -10.71 -5.96
N PRO A 123 -8.14 -9.51 -5.37
CA PRO A 123 -8.16 -9.35 -3.91
C PRO A 123 -9.57 -9.46 -3.30
N GLY A 124 -10.60 -9.75 -4.11
CA GLY A 124 -12.00 -9.81 -3.68
C GLY A 124 -12.63 -8.44 -3.38
N THR A 125 -11.98 -7.36 -3.82
CA THR A 125 -12.48 -5.97 -3.73
C THR A 125 -12.01 -5.18 -4.94
N THR A 126 -12.50 -3.95 -5.09
CA THR A 126 -12.16 -3.08 -6.23
C THR A 126 -11.41 -1.83 -5.77
N GLY A 127 -10.67 -1.22 -6.68
CA GLY A 127 -10.11 0.12 -6.48
C GLY A 127 -11.19 1.22 -6.55
N PRO A 128 -10.91 2.40 -5.96
CA PRO A 128 -11.81 3.55 -6.03
C PRO A 128 -11.87 4.10 -7.47
N GLU A 129 -12.83 4.97 -7.72
CA GLU A 129 -12.78 5.80 -8.93
C GLU A 129 -11.53 6.70 -8.89
N LEU A 130 -10.84 6.72 -10.02
CA LEU A 130 -9.65 7.57 -10.13
C LEU A 130 -10.10 9.01 -10.43
N ALA A 131 -9.58 9.94 -9.67
CA ALA A 131 -9.72 11.36 -10.02
C ALA A 131 -8.98 11.62 -11.32
N CYS A 132 -9.68 12.22 -12.29
CA CYS A 132 -9.06 12.68 -13.53
C CYS A 132 -8.43 14.06 -13.28
N PHE A 133 -7.21 14.26 -13.77
CA PHE A 133 -6.62 15.59 -13.81
C PHE A 133 -7.45 16.47 -14.77
N ALA A 134 -8.08 17.49 -14.23
CA ALA A 134 -8.83 18.48 -15.02
C ALA A 134 -7.90 19.60 -15.53
N GLY A 135 -6.78 19.22 -16.11
CA GLY A 135 -5.86 20.16 -16.74
C GLY A 135 -6.56 20.86 -17.90
N GLY A 136 -6.65 22.18 -17.86
CA GLY A 136 -7.22 23.03 -18.90
C GLY A 136 -6.38 23.07 -20.16
#